data_d4bf187b11393fd1ebf363e382f329fa
#
_entry.id   d4bf187b11393fd1ebf363e382f329fa
#
_cell.length_a   1.000
_cell.length_b   1.000
_cell.length_c   1.000
_cell.angle_alpha   90.00
_cell.angle_beta   90.00
_cell.angle_gamma   90.00
#
_symmetry.space_group_name_H-M   'P 1'
#
loop_
_entity.id
_entity.type
_entity.pdbx_description
1 polymer ?
#
loop_
_entity_poly.entity_id
_entity_poly.type
_entity_poly.pdbx_seq_one_letter_code
_entity_poly.pdbx_strand_id
1 'polypeptide(L)'
;MKINLTYVAFDAIMKATKPFVSKDAAMRPVFTQILLESDNGKVTATALDGVKAVKLTVAAETETETGSMLIPWVKPIGKKGVYALITDDEKSITIETVTEQRTFRKVQGEYLDAERLFKTEKMPEATLYYDPRQLAEALSTFTADNVKIDYFGTNKGVIISDLVCDQKALVLPLRPPEKR
;
A
#
# COMPACT_ATOMS: atom_id res chain seq x y z
N MET A 1 9.05 -19.26 8.11
CA MET A 1 7.65 -18.92 7.76
C MET A 1 7.48 -18.96 6.25
N LYS A 2 6.32 -19.46 5.78
CA LYS A 2 6.03 -19.67 4.35
C LYS A 2 4.70 -18.99 3.99
N ILE A 3 4.69 -18.18 2.95
CA ILE A 3 3.48 -17.55 2.38
C ILE A 3 3.36 -17.95 0.91
N ASN A 4 2.21 -18.45 0.52
CA ASN A 4 1.90 -18.86 -0.85
C ASN A 4 0.79 -17.97 -1.42
N LEU A 5 1.03 -17.37 -2.58
CA LEU A 5 0.13 -16.40 -3.22
C LEU A 5 -0.05 -16.75 -4.70
N THR A 6 -1.23 -16.45 -5.25
CA THR A 6 -1.35 -16.39 -6.70
C THR A 6 -0.45 -15.28 -7.25
N TYR A 7 -0.02 -15.41 -8.50
CA TYR A 7 0.70 -14.31 -9.18
C TYR A 7 -0.10 -13.00 -9.17
N VAL A 8 -1.42 -13.07 -9.35
CA VAL A 8 -2.30 -11.90 -9.35
C VAL A 8 -2.28 -11.19 -8.00
N ALA A 9 -2.35 -11.95 -6.91
CA ALA A 9 -2.29 -11.42 -5.55
C ALA A 9 -0.91 -10.79 -5.26
N PHE A 10 0.17 -11.48 -5.63
CA PHE A 10 1.52 -10.97 -5.48
C PHE A 10 1.76 -9.68 -6.30
N ASP A 11 1.36 -9.66 -7.57
CA ASP A 11 1.47 -8.49 -8.44
C ASP A 11 0.66 -7.29 -7.89
N ALA A 12 -0.54 -7.55 -7.36
CA ALA A 12 -1.36 -6.53 -6.72
C ALA A 12 -0.67 -5.93 -5.49
N ILE A 13 -0.08 -6.78 -4.62
CA ILE A 13 0.72 -6.32 -3.47
C ILE A 13 1.88 -5.45 -3.95
N MET A 14 2.68 -5.91 -4.89
CA MET A 14 3.86 -5.17 -5.37
C MET A 14 3.48 -3.83 -6.02
N LYS A 15 2.39 -3.78 -6.77
CA LYS A 15 1.89 -2.54 -7.37
C LYS A 15 1.38 -1.55 -6.32
N ALA A 16 0.58 -2.02 -5.37
CA ALA A 16 0.01 -1.18 -4.33
C ALA A 16 1.09 -0.59 -3.40
N THR A 17 2.08 -1.40 -3.04
CA THR A 17 3.10 -1.02 -2.05
C THR A 17 4.25 -0.20 -2.63
N LYS A 18 4.52 -0.30 -3.94
CA LYS A 18 5.64 0.39 -4.59
C LYS A 18 5.78 1.88 -4.25
N PRO A 19 4.71 2.70 -4.27
CA PRO A 19 4.82 4.13 -3.96
C PRO A 19 5.04 4.43 -2.49
N PHE A 20 4.89 3.43 -1.61
CA PHE A 20 4.88 3.57 -0.16
C PHE A 20 6.09 2.94 0.54
N VAL A 21 6.96 2.27 -0.21
CA VAL A 21 8.23 1.75 0.31
C VAL A 21 9.26 2.87 0.23
N SER A 22 9.95 3.13 1.35
CA SER A 22 11.03 4.12 1.41
C SER A 22 12.18 3.74 0.49
N LYS A 23 12.76 4.71 -0.17
CA LYS A 23 14.00 4.55 -0.95
C LYS A 23 15.24 4.80 -0.09
N ASP A 24 15.06 5.40 1.07
CA ASP A 24 16.15 5.74 2.00
C ASP A 24 16.19 4.74 3.16
N ALA A 25 17.26 3.96 3.19
CA ALA A 25 17.53 2.99 4.26
C ALA A 25 18.20 3.62 5.48
N ALA A 26 18.68 4.87 5.39
CA ALA A 26 19.52 5.47 6.42
C ALA A 26 18.75 5.78 7.70
N MET A 27 17.50 6.21 7.60
CA MET A 27 16.70 6.57 8.78
C MET A 27 16.06 5.34 9.45
N ARG A 28 15.36 4.52 8.68
CA ARG A 28 14.71 3.30 9.17
C ARG A 28 14.74 2.21 8.08
N PRO A 29 15.70 1.30 8.13
CA PRO A 29 15.83 0.23 7.11
C PRO A 29 14.56 -0.59 6.91
N VAL A 30 13.76 -0.80 7.96
CA VAL A 30 12.49 -1.55 7.88
C VAL A 30 11.47 -0.90 6.96
N PHE A 31 11.50 0.42 6.76
CA PHE A 31 10.58 1.11 5.84
C PHE A 31 10.91 0.89 4.35
N THR A 32 12.08 0.31 4.06
CA THR A 32 12.39 -0.19 2.71
C THR A 32 11.74 -1.54 2.42
N GLN A 33 11.04 -2.10 3.40
CA GLN A 33 10.40 -3.41 3.33
C GLN A 33 8.87 -3.28 3.33
N ILE A 34 8.21 -4.36 2.95
CA ILE A 34 6.77 -4.57 3.04
C ILE A 34 6.54 -5.55 4.19
N LEU A 35 5.69 -5.20 5.15
CA LEU A 35 5.22 -6.14 6.16
C LEU A 35 4.11 -6.98 5.53
N LEU A 36 4.30 -8.30 5.54
CA LEU A 36 3.25 -9.28 5.24
C LEU A 36 2.79 -9.92 6.54
N GLU A 37 1.50 -9.91 6.77
CA GLU A 37 0.83 -10.57 7.90
C GLU A 37 -0.17 -11.57 7.34
N SER A 38 -0.01 -12.83 7.72
CA SER A 38 -0.88 -13.92 7.27
C SER A 38 -1.72 -14.43 8.42
N ASP A 39 -3.04 -14.46 8.23
CA ASP A 39 -4.00 -15.01 9.16
C ASP A 39 -5.29 -15.43 8.43
N ASN A 40 -5.89 -16.55 8.86
CA ASN A 40 -7.20 -17.03 8.40
C ASN A 40 -7.36 -17.06 6.87
N GLY A 41 -6.35 -17.55 6.14
CA GLY A 41 -6.39 -17.67 4.67
C GLY A 41 -6.29 -16.33 3.93
N LYS A 42 -5.82 -15.28 4.59
CA LYS A 42 -5.59 -13.96 4.02
C LYS A 42 -4.17 -13.50 4.29
N VAL A 43 -3.65 -12.71 3.39
CA VAL A 43 -2.37 -12.01 3.56
C VAL A 43 -2.63 -10.52 3.47
N THR A 44 -2.24 -9.81 4.50
CA THR A 44 -2.27 -8.35 4.55
C THR A 44 -0.87 -7.81 4.33
N ALA A 45 -0.72 -7.00 3.31
CA ALA A 45 0.53 -6.30 2.99
C ALA A 45 0.43 -4.84 3.44
N THR A 46 1.39 -4.40 4.22
CA THR A 46 1.50 -3.01 4.68
C THR A 46 2.84 -2.43 4.26
N ALA A 47 2.83 -1.23 3.69
CA ALA A 47 4.03 -0.46 3.41
C ALA A 47 3.86 0.98 3.88
N LEU A 48 4.95 1.58 4.36
CA LEU A 48 4.99 2.98 4.77
C LEU A 48 6.39 3.57 4.61
N ASP A 49 6.47 4.86 4.32
CA ASP A 49 7.75 5.59 4.15
C ASP A 49 7.98 6.67 5.22
N GLY A 50 7.09 6.73 6.23
CA GLY A 50 7.14 7.74 7.30
C GLY A 50 6.20 8.93 7.07
N VAL A 51 5.70 9.13 5.85
CA VAL A 51 4.77 10.21 5.48
C VAL A 51 3.42 9.65 5.03
N LYS A 52 3.43 8.53 4.33
CA LYS A 52 2.25 7.87 3.79
C LYS A 52 2.32 6.37 4.01
N ALA A 53 1.18 5.71 4.06
CA ALA A 53 1.06 4.29 4.25
C ALA A 53 -0.03 3.69 3.36
N VAL A 54 0.13 2.41 3.03
CA VAL A 54 -0.88 1.61 2.34
C VAL A 54 -1.07 0.27 3.05
N LYS A 55 -2.29 -0.23 3.05
CA LYS A 55 -2.65 -1.56 3.52
C LYS A 55 -3.52 -2.22 2.45
N LEU A 56 -3.14 -3.42 2.03
CA LEU A 56 -3.88 -4.24 1.06
C LEU A 56 -4.00 -5.65 1.58
N THR A 57 -5.22 -6.20 1.59
CA THR A 57 -5.47 -7.60 1.96
C THR A 57 -5.87 -8.39 0.72
N VAL A 58 -5.25 -9.55 0.54
CA VAL A 58 -5.51 -10.50 -0.54
C VAL A 58 -5.79 -11.88 0.03
N ALA A 59 -6.38 -12.78 -0.76
CA ALA A 59 -6.51 -14.17 -0.40
C ALA A 59 -5.13 -14.85 -0.43
N ALA A 60 -4.87 -15.69 0.56
CA ALA A 60 -3.74 -16.59 0.58
C ALA A 60 -4.09 -17.90 -0.13
N GLU A 61 -3.08 -18.58 -0.67
CA GLU A 61 -3.21 -19.94 -1.14
C GLU A 61 -3.04 -20.94 0.02
N THR A 62 -3.42 -22.18 -0.23
CA THR A 62 -3.20 -23.29 0.69
C THR A 62 -1.73 -23.39 1.10
N GLU A 63 -1.47 -23.98 2.27
CA GLU A 63 -0.13 -24.13 2.85
C GLU A 63 0.56 -22.79 3.25
N THR A 64 -0.18 -21.70 3.34
CA THR A 64 0.32 -20.45 3.92
C THR A 64 0.29 -20.53 5.45
N GLU A 65 1.43 -20.27 6.08
CA GLU A 65 1.58 -20.27 7.54
C GLU A 65 1.08 -18.95 8.14
N THR A 66 0.46 -19.01 9.33
CA THR A 66 0.08 -17.82 10.08
C THR A 66 1.32 -17.17 10.70
N GLY A 67 1.40 -15.85 10.61
CA GLY A 67 2.51 -15.06 11.17
C GLY A 67 2.80 -13.80 10.38
N SER A 68 3.99 -13.24 10.57
CA SER A 68 4.42 -12.02 9.86
C SER A 68 5.85 -12.12 9.38
N MET A 69 6.15 -11.46 8.25
CA MET A 69 7.49 -11.33 7.70
C MET A 69 7.68 -10.00 7.00
N LEU A 70 8.93 -9.54 6.92
CA LEU A 70 9.33 -8.39 6.13
C LEU A 70 9.92 -8.84 4.80
N ILE A 71 9.38 -8.35 3.70
CA ILE A 71 9.90 -8.65 2.37
C ILE A 71 10.34 -7.38 1.63
N PRO A 72 11.37 -7.44 0.79
CA PRO A 72 11.72 -6.31 -0.07
C PRO A 72 10.67 -6.12 -1.17
N TRP A 73 10.50 -4.87 -1.60
CA TRP A 73 9.77 -4.65 -2.83
C TRP A 73 10.59 -5.19 -4.02
N VAL A 74 9.95 -5.98 -4.86
CA VAL A 74 10.56 -6.52 -6.08
C VAL A 74 9.65 -6.27 -7.27
N LYS A 75 10.25 -6.10 -8.45
CA LYS A 75 9.46 -6.11 -9.68
C LYS A 75 8.82 -7.50 -9.81
N PRO A 76 7.49 -7.59 -9.96
CA PRO A 76 6.82 -8.88 -10.13
C PRO A 76 7.45 -9.69 -11.26
N ILE A 77 7.70 -10.96 -10.99
CA ILE A 77 8.31 -11.91 -11.89
C ILE A 77 7.25 -12.97 -12.22
N GLY A 78 7.20 -13.38 -13.47
CA GLY A 78 6.30 -14.44 -13.91
C GLY A 78 5.14 -13.95 -14.77
N LYS A 79 4.26 -14.88 -15.13
CA LYS A 79 3.07 -14.65 -15.98
C LYS A 79 1.82 -15.04 -15.19
N LYS A 80 0.64 -14.58 -15.64
CA LYS A 80 -0.67 -15.00 -15.07
C LYS A 80 -0.72 -16.53 -14.92
N GLY A 81 -1.19 -16.99 -13.76
CA GLY A 81 -1.33 -18.44 -13.46
C GLY A 81 -0.16 -19.07 -12.72
N VAL A 82 0.88 -18.31 -12.38
CA VAL A 82 2.05 -18.78 -11.62
C VAL A 82 1.87 -18.40 -10.15
N TYR A 83 2.23 -19.27 -9.25
CA TYR A 83 2.24 -19.00 -7.80
C TYR A 83 3.55 -18.32 -7.41
N ALA A 84 3.48 -17.44 -6.42
CA ALA A 84 4.64 -16.90 -5.74
C ALA A 84 4.72 -17.52 -4.35
N LEU A 85 5.82 -18.20 -4.07
CA LEU A 85 6.17 -18.74 -2.78
C LEU A 85 7.19 -17.81 -2.11
N ILE A 86 6.87 -17.34 -0.92
CA ILE A 86 7.75 -16.48 -0.14
C ILE A 86 8.15 -17.26 1.11
N THR A 87 9.44 -17.48 1.27
CA THR A 87 9.99 -18.22 2.41
C THR A 87 10.87 -17.29 3.24
N ASP A 88 10.61 -17.24 4.54
CA ASP A 88 11.41 -16.52 5.52
C ASP A 88 12.25 -17.51 6.34
N ASP A 89 13.55 -17.50 6.10
CA ASP A 89 14.56 -18.26 6.85
C ASP A 89 15.24 -17.35 7.89
N GLU A 90 16.17 -17.91 8.69
CA GLU A 90 16.86 -17.14 9.74
C GLU A 90 17.58 -15.87 9.23
N LYS A 91 18.18 -15.94 8.04
CA LYS A 91 19.06 -14.88 7.50
C LYS A 91 18.57 -14.27 6.18
N SER A 92 17.60 -14.90 5.53
CA SER A 92 17.19 -14.53 4.17
C SER A 92 15.69 -14.64 3.94
N ILE A 93 15.22 -13.85 3.00
CA ILE A 93 13.90 -13.96 2.40
C ILE A 93 14.09 -14.48 0.97
N THR A 94 13.42 -15.55 0.62
CA THR A 94 13.42 -16.11 -0.73
C THR A 94 12.05 -15.93 -1.35
N ILE A 95 11.99 -15.34 -2.53
CA ILE A 95 10.79 -15.21 -3.36
C ILE A 95 10.99 -16.10 -4.57
N GLU A 96 10.16 -17.11 -4.68
CA GLU A 96 10.25 -18.13 -5.73
C GLU A 96 8.98 -18.13 -6.58
N THR A 97 9.15 -18.25 -7.86
CA THR A 97 8.11 -18.49 -8.85
C THR A 97 8.52 -19.71 -9.69
N VAL A 98 7.63 -20.22 -10.55
CA VAL A 98 7.96 -21.37 -11.43
C VAL A 98 9.21 -21.11 -12.31
N THR A 99 9.53 -19.86 -12.62
CA THR A 99 10.58 -19.51 -13.58
C THR A 99 11.80 -18.84 -12.96
N GLU A 100 11.70 -18.35 -11.74
CA GLU A 100 12.75 -17.52 -11.13
C GLU A 100 12.70 -17.60 -9.62
N GLN A 101 13.89 -17.61 -9.00
CA GLN A 101 14.08 -17.53 -7.57
C GLN A 101 14.99 -16.34 -7.25
N ARG A 102 14.61 -15.54 -6.27
CA ARG A 102 15.42 -14.43 -5.74
C ARG A 102 15.54 -14.53 -4.24
N THR A 103 16.77 -14.47 -3.75
CA THR A 103 17.07 -14.49 -2.33
C THR A 103 17.63 -13.14 -1.90
N PHE A 104 17.11 -12.60 -0.80
CA PHE A 104 17.46 -11.31 -0.24
C PHE A 104 17.93 -11.48 1.21
N ARG A 105 18.87 -10.65 1.62
CA ARG A 105 19.27 -10.58 3.02
C ARG A 105 18.13 -9.97 3.83
N LYS A 106 17.84 -10.58 4.98
CA LYS A 106 16.83 -10.11 5.90
C LYS A 106 17.18 -8.74 6.48
N VAL A 107 16.25 -7.81 6.45
CA VAL A 107 16.36 -6.54 7.18
C VAL A 107 15.86 -6.80 8.58
N GLN A 108 16.71 -6.49 9.58
CA GLN A 108 16.35 -6.62 10.98
C GLN A 108 15.76 -5.31 11.50
N GLY A 109 14.82 -5.43 12.41
CA GLY A 109 14.17 -4.33 13.08
C GLY A 109 12.66 -4.58 13.26
N GLU A 110 12.09 -3.85 14.19
CA GLU A 110 10.66 -3.90 14.44
C GLU A 110 9.94 -2.96 13.47
N TYR A 111 8.95 -3.49 12.74
CA TYR A 111 8.07 -2.69 11.91
C TYR A 111 7.08 -1.92 12.80
N LEU A 112 6.75 -0.71 12.39
CA LEU A 112 5.78 0.10 13.13
C LEU A 112 4.43 -0.62 13.17
N ASP A 113 3.73 -0.56 14.30
CA ASP A 113 2.35 -1.06 14.41
C ASP A 113 1.43 -0.26 13.46
N ALA A 114 1.35 -0.76 12.22
CA ALA A 114 0.59 -0.10 11.17
C ALA A 114 -0.92 -0.17 11.41
N GLU A 115 -1.40 -1.11 12.24
CA GLU A 115 -2.80 -1.18 12.62
C GLU A 115 -3.28 0.14 13.25
N ARG A 116 -2.45 0.76 14.08
CA ARG A 116 -2.77 2.05 14.71
C ARG A 116 -2.94 3.19 13.71
N LEU A 117 -2.27 3.14 12.55
CA LEU A 117 -2.40 4.18 11.52
C LEU A 117 -3.76 4.14 10.81
N PHE A 118 -4.35 2.95 10.71
CA PHE A 118 -5.62 2.73 10.01
C PHE A 118 -6.82 2.57 10.94
N LYS A 119 -6.59 2.36 12.25
CA LYS A 119 -7.65 2.35 13.26
C LYS A 119 -7.92 3.77 13.73
N THR A 120 -9.09 4.29 13.41
CA THR A 120 -9.61 5.54 13.97
C THR A 120 -10.62 5.18 15.06
N GLU A 121 -10.41 5.67 16.27
CA GLU A 121 -11.34 5.47 17.39
C GLU A 121 -12.64 6.23 17.22
N LYS A 122 -12.67 7.21 16.32
CA LYS A 122 -13.83 8.06 16.05
C LYS A 122 -14.41 7.75 14.68
N MET A 123 -15.73 7.83 14.58
CA MET A 123 -16.41 7.83 13.29
C MET A 123 -15.96 9.05 12.48
N PRO A 124 -15.77 8.92 11.16
CA PRO A 124 -15.45 10.06 10.32
C PRO A 124 -16.59 11.08 10.37
N GLU A 125 -16.26 12.36 10.44
CA GLU A 125 -17.25 13.44 10.40
C GLU A 125 -18.03 13.46 9.09
N ALA A 126 -17.38 13.05 8.00
CA ALA A 126 -18.02 12.88 6.70
C ALA A 126 -17.26 11.83 5.88
N THR A 127 -18.00 11.11 5.02
CA THR A 127 -17.44 10.20 4.03
C THR A 127 -17.78 10.70 2.64
N LEU A 128 -16.76 10.91 1.82
CA LEU A 128 -16.88 11.35 0.43
C LEU A 128 -16.30 10.32 -0.52
N TYR A 129 -16.88 10.23 -1.68
CA TYR A 129 -16.43 9.34 -2.74
C TYR A 129 -15.88 10.19 -3.88
N TYR A 130 -14.67 9.90 -4.34
CA TYR A 130 -14.06 10.59 -5.47
C TYR A 130 -13.59 9.58 -6.51
N ASP A 131 -13.60 10.00 -7.77
CA ASP A 131 -12.84 9.28 -8.79
C ASP A 131 -11.34 9.49 -8.52
N PRO A 132 -10.58 8.43 -8.25
CA PRO A 132 -9.17 8.56 -7.92
C PRO A 132 -8.33 9.13 -9.07
N ARG A 133 -8.78 8.96 -10.33
CA ARG A 133 -8.10 9.50 -11.51
C ARG A 133 -8.28 11.01 -11.59
N GLN A 134 -9.51 11.50 -11.42
CA GLN A 134 -9.81 12.93 -11.43
C GLN A 134 -9.11 13.66 -10.29
N LEU A 135 -9.09 13.07 -9.08
CA LEU A 135 -8.37 13.63 -7.95
C LEU A 135 -6.85 13.69 -8.19
N ALA A 136 -6.26 12.60 -8.71
CA ALA A 136 -4.86 12.56 -9.05
C ALA A 136 -4.49 13.55 -10.17
N GLU A 137 -5.35 13.67 -11.20
CA GLU A 137 -5.15 14.63 -12.30
C GLU A 137 -5.17 16.07 -11.77
N ALA A 138 -6.16 16.43 -10.94
CA ALA A 138 -6.22 17.76 -10.32
C ALA A 138 -4.97 18.05 -9.50
N LEU A 139 -4.52 17.10 -8.64
CA LEU A 139 -3.31 17.26 -7.84
C LEU A 139 -2.04 17.38 -8.69
N SER A 140 -1.98 16.68 -9.82
CA SER A 140 -0.80 16.70 -10.71
C SER A 140 -0.57 18.04 -11.43
N THR A 141 -1.56 18.93 -11.44
CA THR A 141 -1.43 20.26 -12.05
C THR A 141 -0.65 21.25 -11.18
N PHE A 142 -0.52 20.96 -9.89
CA PHE A 142 0.21 21.81 -8.96
C PHE A 142 1.71 21.48 -8.99
N THR A 143 2.53 22.53 -9.05
CA THR A 143 4.00 22.40 -8.98
C THR A 143 4.56 22.73 -7.61
N ALA A 144 3.71 23.20 -6.68
CA ALA A 144 4.09 23.51 -5.32
C ALA A 144 4.34 22.24 -4.49
N ASP A 145 5.22 22.35 -3.49
CA ASP A 145 5.51 21.26 -2.55
C ASP A 145 4.32 20.93 -1.64
N ASN A 146 3.42 21.90 -1.43
CA ASN A 146 2.25 21.75 -0.58
C ASN A 146 1.02 22.37 -1.22
N VAL A 147 -0.12 21.74 -1.05
CA VAL A 147 -1.43 22.26 -1.45
C VAL A 147 -2.36 22.31 -0.24
N LYS A 148 -3.25 23.28 -0.22
CA LYS A 148 -4.33 23.37 0.72
C LYS A 148 -5.57 22.72 0.13
N ILE A 149 -6.28 21.91 0.93
CA ILE A 149 -7.53 21.26 0.52
C ILE A 149 -8.64 21.76 1.44
N ASP A 150 -9.58 22.50 0.89
CA ASP A 150 -10.74 23.02 1.59
C ASP A 150 -11.98 22.17 1.26
N TYR A 151 -12.66 21.70 2.30
CA TYR A 151 -13.87 20.92 2.24
C TYR A 151 -15.08 21.77 2.68
N PHE A 152 -16.14 21.80 1.88
CA PHE A 152 -17.31 22.67 2.10
C PHE A 152 -18.62 21.90 2.36
N GLY A 153 -18.57 20.60 2.58
CA GLY A 153 -19.74 19.79 2.88
C GLY A 153 -20.00 18.67 1.85
N THR A 154 -20.88 17.72 2.22
CA THR A 154 -21.06 16.44 1.53
C THR A 154 -21.51 16.52 0.07
N ASN A 155 -22.18 17.62 -0.32
CA ASN A 155 -22.65 17.84 -1.69
C ASN A 155 -21.84 18.88 -2.45
N LYS A 156 -20.76 19.40 -1.84
CA LYS A 156 -19.86 20.37 -2.46
C LYS A 156 -18.51 19.71 -2.70
N GLY A 157 -17.84 20.09 -3.76
CA GLY A 157 -16.50 19.56 -4.05
C GLY A 157 -15.48 20.01 -3.01
N VAL A 158 -14.28 19.49 -3.16
CA VAL A 158 -13.09 20.05 -2.52
C VAL A 158 -12.45 21.07 -3.43
N ILE A 159 -12.00 22.18 -2.86
CA ILE A 159 -11.14 23.13 -3.54
C ILE A 159 -9.71 22.86 -3.11
N ILE A 160 -8.88 22.55 -4.07
CA ILE A 160 -7.43 22.37 -3.91
C ILE A 160 -6.79 23.68 -4.35
N SER A 161 -5.98 24.30 -3.52
CA SER A 161 -5.33 25.58 -3.83
C SER A 161 -3.86 25.57 -3.49
N ASP A 162 -3.08 26.26 -4.30
CA ASP A 162 -1.68 26.57 -4.02
C ASP A 162 -1.60 27.74 -3.03
N LEU A 163 -0.61 27.69 -2.15
CA LEU A 163 -0.34 28.76 -1.18
C LEU A 163 0.55 29.88 -1.76
N VAL A 164 1.18 29.63 -2.91
CA VAL A 164 2.17 30.54 -3.51
C VAL A 164 1.62 31.20 -4.79
N CYS A 165 0.97 30.39 -5.64
CA CYS A 165 0.34 30.84 -6.87
C CYS A 165 -1.18 30.86 -6.67
N ASP A 166 -1.91 31.77 -7.29
CA ASP A 166 -3.39 31.81 -7.17
C ASP A 166 -4.07 30.73 -8.05
N GLN A 167 -3.48 29.51 -8.02
CA GLN A 167 -4.03 28.34 -8.72
C GLN A 167 -5.05 27.63 -7.84
N LYS A 168 -6.20 27.30 -8.40
CA LYS A 168 -7.27 26.55 -7.74
C LYS A 168 -7.81 25.47 -8.66
N ALA A 169 -8.06 24.30 -8.10
CA ALA A 169 -8.76 23.20 -8.76
C ALA A 169 -9.98 22.81 -7.91
N LEU A 170 -11.07 22.44 -8.57
CA LEU A 170 -12.28 21.93 -7.95
C LEU A 170 -12.48 20.47 -8.36
N VAL A 171 -12.64 19.58 -7.37
CA VAL A 171 -13.01 18.19 -7.62
C VAL A 171 -14.35 17.91 -6.95
N LEU A 172 -15.33 17.47 -7.74
CA LEU A 172 -16.68 17.16 -7.25
C LEU A 172 -16.73 15.71 -6.73
N PRO A 173 -17.43 15.46 -5.61
CA PRO A 173 -17.63 14.11 -5.12
C PRO A 173 -18.57 13.32 -6.03
N LEU A 174 -18.37 12.00 -6.07
CA LEU A 174 -19.30 11.06 -6.68
C LEU A 174 -20.46 10.76 -5.71
N ARG A 175 -21.59 10.32 -6.25
CA ARG A 175 -22.64 9.74 -5.42
C ARG A 175 -22.14 8.45 -4.76
N PRO A 176 -22.54 8.19 -3.50
CA PRO A 176 -22.23 6.91 -2.87
C PRO A 176 -22.65 5.73 -3.76
N PRO A 177 -21.84 4.67 -3.84
CA PRO A 177 -22.29 3.46 -4.55
C PRO A 177 -23.54 2.90 -3.87
N GLU A 178 -24.55 2.53 -4.65
CA GLU A 178 -25.72 1.85 -4.13
C GLU A 178 -25.27 0.54 -3.47
N LYS A 179 -25.74 0.28 -2.24
CA LYS A 179 -25.50 -1.00 -1.58
C LYS A 179 -26.15 -2.10 -2.41
N ARG A 180 -25.32 -2.92 -3.04
CA ARG A 180 -25.76 -4.20 -3.62
C ARG A 180 -25.92 -5.25 -2.53
#